data_aae13d89b108e9c111dd7e063c3aefc3
#
_entry.id   aae13d89b108e9c111dd7e063c3aefc3
#
_cell.length_a   1.000
_cell.length_b   1.000
_cell.length_c   1.000
_cell.angle_alpha   90.00
_cell.angle_beta   90.00
_cell.angle_gamma   90.00
#
_symmetry.space_group_name_H-M   'P 1'
#
loop_
_entity.id
_entity.type
_entity.pdbx_description
1 polymer ?
#
loop_
_entity_poly.entity_id
_entity_poly.type
_entity_poly.pdbx_seq_one_letter_code
_entity_poly.pdbx_strand_id
1 'polypeptide(L)'
;MSQTNPARALPLNSTVKTKTPLSPQAVADMAECRAALREGSYTFFAASLLLPQAVREPASALYAFCRLADDAVDNAAQGGNDKHAAVAGLRARLDAAYSGEAHPSQAAAVDRALAAVVAHFEIPRTLLDALLEGFGWDADGRQYQSLEDLQAYAARVAGTVGAMMALLMGVRSSEGLARACDLGVAMQLSNIARDVGEDARMGRLYLPQQWLREASIDPQTWLAKPVFNAGIASVVQRLLDVAQGLYQQVGAGVAQLPLACRPGINAARYLYAEIGHEVARRGLDSVTQRAVVPRARKVWLLAGALINLMPQQAAQAAPCLPANRFLVDAASFTSHDLSHLDSPSPDATPWWQINQRMANGAVWVIEPFERLEGQEQMAPIPINRSPP
;
A
#
# COMPACT_ATOMS: atom_id res chain seq x y z
N MET A 1 13.94 52.93 -48.89
CA MET A 1 13.97 53.50 -47.54
C MET A 1 13.24 52.57 -46.60
N SER A 2 13.98 51.67 -45.97
CA SER A 2 13.43 50.59 -45.10
C SER A 2 13.64 51.01 -43.64
N GLN A 3 12.56 51.19 -42.93
CA GLN A 3 12.63 51.52 -41.50
C GLN A 3 12.67 50.21 -40.68
N THR A 4 13.76 49.96 -40.00
CA THR A 4 13.98 48.93 -39.04
C THR A 4 13.37 49.34 -37.67
N ASN A 5 12.44 48.54 -37.19
CA ASN A 5 11.80 48.71 -35.87
C ASN A 5 12.70 48.07 -34.78
N PRO A 6 13.09 48.79 -33.71
CA PRO A 6 13.91 48.20 -32.65
C PRO A 6 13.05 47.35 -31.72
N ALA A 7 13.50 46.10 -31.48
CA ALA A 7 12.93 45.14 -30.57
C ALA A 7 12.89 45.72 -29.12
N ARG A 8 11.70 45.79 -28.58
CA ARG A 8 11.42 46.19 -27.18
C ARG A 8 11.79 45.03 -26.25
N ALA A 9 12.91 45.20 -25.53
CA ALA A 9 13.34 44.30 -24.48
C ALA A 9 12.30 44.29 -23.33
N LEU A 10 11.76 43.16 -23.01
CA LEU A 10 10.93 42.95 -21.81
C LEU A 10 11.83 42.88 -20.57
N PRO A 11 11.44 43.50 -19.44
CA PRO A 11 12.25 43.45 -18.22
C PRO A 11 12.19 42.04 -17.61
N LEU A 12 13.36 41.43 -17.42
CA LEU A 12 13.60 40.26 -16.60
C LEU A 12 13.41 40.63 -15.12
N ASN A 13 12.18 40.66 -14.64
CA ASN A 13 11.91 40.71 -13.19
C ASN A 13 11.47 39.32 -12.73
N SER A 14 12.43 38.40 -12.60
CA SER A 14 12.26 37.16 -11.85
C SER A 14 12.41 37.46 -10.35
N THR A 15 11.33 37.90 -9.71
CA THR A 15 11.23 37.82 -8.26
C THR A 15 11.27 36.36 -7.86
N VAL A 16 12.42 35.92 -7.33
CA VAL A 16 12.58 34.66 -6.63
C VAL A 16 11.59 34.66 -5.48
N LYS A 17 10.43 33.98 -5.67
CA LYS A 17 9.48 33.75 -4.58
C LYS A 17 10.18 32.90 -3.52
N THR A 18 10.47 33.49 -2.38
CA THR A 18 10.99 32.81 -1.19
C THR A 18 10.01 31.70 -0.81
N LYS A 19 10.50 30.45 -0.77
CA LYS A 19 9.72 29.28 -0.32
C LYS A 19 9.14 29.56 1.06
N THR A 20 7.82 29.57 1.18
CA THR A 20 7.15 29.66 2.49
C THR A 20 7.57 28.45 3.32
N PRO A 21 8.17 28.63 4.50
CA PRO A 21 8.53 27.51 5.37
C PRO A 21 7.25 26.81 5.80
N LEU A 22 7.32 25.46 5.89
CA LEU A 22 6.22 24.65 6.42
C LEU A 22 5.82 25.12 7.80
N SER A 23 4.54 25.02 8.10
CA SER A 23 4.09 25.22 9.46
C SER A 23 4.74 24.16 10.37
N PRO A 24 5.17 24.53 11.60
CA PRO A 24 5.69 23.56 12.56
C PRO A 24 4.73 22.40 12.78
N GLN A 25 3.42 22.64 12.67
CA GLN A 25 2.38 21.64 12.79
C GLN A 25 2.46 20.58 11.67
N ALA A 26 2.58 20.99 10.42
CA ALA A 26 2.68 20.05 9.29
C ALA A 26 3.93 19.17 9.38
N VAL A 27 5.04 19.70 9.91
CA VAL A 27 6.26 18.92 10.17
C VAL A 27 6.03 17.86 11.25
N ALA A 28 5.33 18.22 12.34
CA ALA A 28 4.98 17.32 13.43
C ALA A 28 4.02 16.22 12.96
N ASP A 29 2.97 16.58 12.20
CA ASP A 29 2.00 15.63 11.65
C ASP A 29 2.69 14.57 10.78
N MET A 30 3.66 14.98 9.96
CA MET A 30 4.42 14.02 9.14
C MET A 30 5.38 13.16 9.94
N ALA A 31 5.95 13.68 11.02
CA ALA A 31 6.79 12.87 11.89
C ALA A 31 5.98 11.72 12.53
N GLU A 32 4.74 12.00 12.94
CA GLU A 32 3.82 11.00 13.48
C GLU A 32 3.44 9.96 12.41
N CYS A 33 3.09 10.38 11.19
CA CYS A 33 2.80 9.46 10.09
C CYS A 33 3.98 8.54 9.74
N ARG A 34 5.22 9.08 9.76
CA ARG A 34 6.43 8.27 9.53
C ARG A 34 6.69 7.28 10.65
N ALA A 35 6.42 7.66 11.91
CA ALA A 35 6.52 6.75 13.04
C ALA A 35 5.54 5.59 12.90
N ALA A 36 4.27 5.88 12.56
CA ALA A 36 3.26 4.85 12.32
C ALA A 36 3.65 3.87 11.19
N LEU A 37 4.24 4.39 10.09
CA LEU A 37 4.74 3.53 9.01
C LEU A 37 5.87 2.62 9.48
N ARG A 38 6.83 3.15 10.25
CA ARG A 38 7.99 2.39 10.73
C ARG A 38 7.58 1.29 11.70
N GLU A 39 6.60 1.54 12.55
CA GLU A 39 6.10 0.59 13.56
C GLU A 39 5.17 -0.46 12.96
N GLY A 40 4.35 -0.09 11.98
CA GLY A 40 3.29 -0.93 11.45
C GLY A 40 3.71 -1.89 10.34
N SER A 41 4.69 -1.54 9.48
CA SER A 41 5.16 -2.42 8.40
C SER A 41 6.62 -2.22 8.06
N TYR A 42 7.43 -3.11 8.57
CA TYR A 42 8.87 -3.13 8.27
C TYR A 42 9.18 -3.25 6.77
N THR A 43 8.49 -4.15 6.07
CA THR A 43 8.72 -4.40 4.64
C THR A 43 8.35 -3.19 3.80
N PHE A 44 7.21 -2.56 4.09
CA PHE A 44 6.78 -1.35 3.38
C PHE A 44 7.67 -0.15 3.71
N PHE A 45 8.05 0.01 4.98
CA PHE A 45 9.00 1.04 5.40
C PHE A 45 10.33 0.91 4.66
N ALA A 46 10.92 -0.29 4.62
CA ALA A 46 12.18 -0.55 3.94
C ALA A 46 12.11 -0.22 2.43
N ALA A 47 11.05 -0.64 1.75
CA ALA A 47 10.84 -0.30 0.34
C ALA A 47 10.66 1.21 0.14
N SER A 48 9.96 1.89 1.06
CA SER A 48 9.71 3.33 0.99
C SER A 48 10.98 4.18 1.06
N LEU A 49 12.04 3.69 1.72
CA LEU A 49 13.34 4.38 1.78
C LEU A 49 13.98 4.57 0.41
N LEU A 50 13.63 3.71 -0.56
CA LEU A 50 14.08 3.82 -1.95
C LEU A 50 13.19 4.72 -2.83
N LEU A 51 12.11 5.28 -2.28
CA LEU A 51 11.27 6.26 -2.97
C LEU A 51 11.81 7.68 -2.77
N PRO A 52 11.64 8.58 -3.76
CA PRO A 52 11.90 10.00 -3.56
C PRO A 52 11.09 10.54 -2.38
N GLN A 53 11.66 11.51 -1.66
CA GLN A 53 11.00 12.09 -0.49
C GLN A 53 9.61 12.65 -0.83
N ALA A 54 9.45 13.28 -2.00
CA ALA A 54 8.19 13.82 -2.49
C ALA A 54 7.07 12.76 -2.65
N VAL A 55 7.41 11.48 -2.75
CA VAL A 55 6.46 10.35 -2.79
C VAL A 55 6.39 9.67 -1.42
N ARG A 56 7.53 9.46 -0.76
CA ARG A 56 7.62 8.76 0.52
C ARG A 56 6.83 9.44 1.63
N GLU A 57 6.91 10.79 1.72
CA GLU A 57 6.20 11.54 2.76
C GLU A 57 4.67 11.39 2.63
N PRO A 58 4.03 11.70 1.48
CA PRO A 58 2.60 11.50 1.33
C PRO A 58 2.19 10.01 1.44
N ALA A 59 3.03 9.07 1.00
CA ALA A 59 2.80 7.65 1.20
C ALA A 59 2.74 7.28 2.69
N SER A 60 3.55 7.94 3.55
CA SER A 60 3.50 7.73 5.00
C SER A 60 2.16 8.19 5.60
N ALA A 61 1.58 9.28 5.10
CA ALA A 61 0.26 9.75 5.55
C ALA A 61 -0.86 8.78 5.15
N LEU A 62 -0.84 8.29 3.90
CA LEU A 62 -1.80 7.27 3.46
C LEU A 62 -1.67 5.98 4.29
N TYR A 63 -0.44 5.53 4.53
CA TYR A 63 -0.19 4.35 5.35
C TYR A 63 -0.70 4.53 6.78
N ALA A 64 -0.42 5.69 7.41
CA ALA A 64 -0.88 5.97 8.77
C ALA A 64 -2.41 5.92 8.89
N PHE A 65 -3.13 6.43 7.88
CA PHE A 65 -4.59 6.31 7.84
C PHE A 65 -5.05 4.86 7.64
N CYS A 66 -4.44 4.11 6.72
CA CYS A 66 -4.77 2.69 6.51
C CYS A 66 -4.57 1.88 7.80
N ARG A 67 -3.44 2.09 8.49
CA ARG A 67 -3.12 1.40 9.74
C ARG A 67 -4.10 1.77 10.86
N LEU A 68 -4.41 3.05 10.99
CA LEU A 68 -5.39 3.53 11.96
C LEU A 68 -6.77 2.91 11.70
N ALA A 69 -7.17 2.78 10.43
CA ALA A 69 -8.43 2.18 10.05
C ALA A 69 -8.48 0.68 10.37
N ASP A 70 -7.41 -0.06 10.08
CA ASP A 70 -7.23 -1.46 10.41
C ASP A 70 -7.30 -1.68 11.94
N ASP A 71 -6.49 -0.93 12.70
CA ASP A 71 -6.48 -1.01 14.17
C ASP A 71 -7.85 -0.65 14.80
N ALA A 72 -8.59 0.30 14.24
CA ALA A 72 -9.90 0.69 14.76
C ALA A 72 -10.92 -0.46 14.66
N VAL A 73 -10.90 -1.21 13.54
CA VAL A 73 -11.78 -2.36 13.34
C VAL A 73 -11.35 -3.56 14.19
N ASP A 74 -10.04 -3.82 14.27
CA ASP A 74 -9.50 -4.93 15.06
C ASP A 74 -9.69 -4.73 16.56
N ASN A 75 -9.44 -3.51 17.08
CA ASN A 75 -9.65 -3.18 18.49
C ASN A 75 -11.14 -3.23 18.88
N ALA A 76 -12.05 -2.81 18.00
CA ALA A 76 -13.48 -2.96 18.22
C ALA A 76 -13.87 -4.44 18.36
N ALA A 77 -13.28 -5.32 17.55
CA ALA A 77 -13.50 -6.76 17.61
C ALA A 77 -13.04 -7.38 18.96
N GLN A 78 -11.86 -6.99 19.43
CA GLN A 78 -11.28 -7.50 20.67
C GLN A 78 -11.98 -6.94 21.91
N GLY A 79 -12.41 -5.67 21.88
CA GLY A 79 -13.09 -4.99 22.97
C GLY A 79 -14.59 -5.29 23.09
N GLY A 80 -15.16 -6.14 22.22
CA GLY A 80 -16.61 -6.39 22.18
C GLY A 80 -17.44 -5.16 21.73
N ASN A 81 -16.78 -4.17 21.15
CA ASN A 81 -17.42 -2.97 20.62
C ASN A 81 -18.00 -3.21 19.22
N ASP A 82 -18.92 -2.34 18.81
CA ASP A 82 -19.52 -2.41 17.47
C ASP A 82 -18.52 -2.04 16.38
N LYS A 83 -18.09 -3.02 15.60
CA LYS A 83 -17.20 -2.86 14.44
C LYS A 83 -17.81 -1.93 13.37
N HIS A 84 -19.13 -1.96 13.22
CA HIS A 84 -19.82 -1.07 12.26
C HIS A 84 -19.76 0.39 12.73
N ALA A 85 -19.83 0.64 14.04
CA ALA A 85 -19.62 1.97 14.59
C ALA A 85 -18.19 2.46 14.35
N ALA A 86 -17.19 1.57 14.44
CA ALA A 86 -15.81 1.90 14.08
C ALA A 86 -15.68 2.31 12.60
N VAL A 87 -16.25 1.53 11.68
CA VAL A 87 -16.27 1.87 10.23
C VAL A 87 -17.03 3.17 9.97
N ALA A 88 -18.15 3.41 10.65
CA ALA A 88 -18.90 4.66 10.52
C ALA A 88 -18.07 5.88 11.00
N GLY A 89 -17.34 5.73 12.10
CA GLY A 89 -16.39 6.75 12.59
C GLY A 89 -15.28 7.06 11.59
N LEU A 90 -14.74 6.03 10.93
CA LEU A 90 -13.74 6.22 9.86
C LEU A 90 -14.30 6.95 8.65
N ARG A 91 -15.55 6.67 8.27
CA ARG A 91 -16.24 7.41 7.19
C ARG A 91 -16.43 8.88 7.53
N ALA A 92 -16.82 9.20 8.78
CA ALA A 92 -16.96 10.60 9.23
C ALA A 92 -15.60 11.33 9.18
N ARG A 93 -14.49 10.68 9.53
CA ARG A 93 -13.14 11.25 9.39
C ARG A 93 -12.77 11.48 7.92
N LEU A 94 -13.15 10.56 7.04
CA LEU A 94 -12.93 10.71 5.61
C LEU A 94 -13.77 11.87 5.04
N ASP A 95 -15.04 12.03 5.49
CA ASP A 95 -15.89 13.17 5.14
C ASP A 95 -15.20 14.49 5.50
N ALA A 96 -14.68 14.61 6.72
CA ALA A 96 -13.96 15.78 7.17
C ALA A 96 -12.69 16.05 6.36
N ALA A 97 -11.90 15.00 6.01
CA ALA A 97 -10.69 15.15 5.21
C ALA A 97 -10.98 15.69 3.80
N TYR A 98 -12.11 15.32 3.19
CA TYR A 98 -12.49 15.79 1.85
C TYR A 98 -13.27 17.11 1.86
N SER A 99 -13.97 17.46 2.95
CA SER A 99 -14.65 18.76 3.09
C SER A 99 -13.70 19.88 3.53
N GLY A 100 -12.50 19.52 4.01
CA GLY A 100 -11.57 20.47 4.62
C GLY A 100 -11.97 20.92 6.02
N GLU A 101 -12.93 20.25 6.65
CA GLU A 101 -13.36 20.52 8.02
C GLU A 101 -12.47 19.77 9.03
N ALA A 102 -12.29 20.35 10.22
CA ALA A 102 -11.54 19.68 11.28
C ALA A 102 -12.40 18.62 11.95
N HIS A 103 -11.96 17.36 11.91
CA HIS A 103 -12.60 16.28 12.68
C HIS A 103 -12.01 16.23 14.11
N PRO A 104 -12.85 16.23 15.16
CA PRO A 104 -12.38 16.09 16.54
C PRO A 104 -11.96 14.63 16.78
N SER A 105 -10.72 14.30 16.48
CA SER A 105 -10.18 12.97 16.68
C SER A 105 -8.88 13.00 17.48
N GLN A 106 -8.58 11.89 18.18
CA GLN A 106 -7.30 11.72 18.86
C GLN A 106 -6.13 11.61 17.87
N ALA A 107 -6.40 11.21 16.62
CA ALA A 107 -5.39 11.11 15.54
C ALA A 107 -5.46 12.29 14.58
N ALA A 108 -5.67 13.50 15.11
CA ALA A 108 -5.80 14.72 14.31
C ALA A 108 -4.61 14.99 13.37
N ALA A 109 -3.42 14.54 13.72
CA ALA A 109 -2.23 14.63 12.85
C ALA A 109 -2.40 13.81 11.57
N VAL A 110 -2.88 12.57 11.68
CA VAL A 110 -3.12 11.67 10.53
C VAL A 110 -4.23 12.24 9.65
N ASP A 111 -5.30 12.78 10.25
CA ASP A 111 -6.42 13.37 9.51
C ASP A 111 -6.00 14.61 8.72
N ARG A 112 -5.22 15.52 9.33
CA ARG A 112 -4.69 16.70 8.63
C ARG A 112 -3.72 16.32 7.51
N ALA A 113 -2.84 15.34 7.76
CA ALA A 113 -1.92 14.85 6.75
C ALA A 113 -2.66 14.20 5.59
N LEU A 114 -3.69 13.38 5.86
CA LEU A 114 -4.54 12.78 4.84
C LEU A 114 -5.24 13.85 4.01
N ALA A 115 -5.91 14.83 4.65
CA ALA A 115 -6.61 15.91 3.97
C ALA A 115 -5.68 16.67 2.99
N ALA A 116 -4.45 16.98 3.44
CA ALA A 116 -3.47 17.64 2.58
C ALA A 116 -3.06 16.76 1.38
N VAL A 117 -2.88 15.45 1.59
CA VAL A 117 -2.48 14.52 0.53
C VAL A 117 -3.60 14.30 -0.48
N VAL A 118 -4.84 14.05 -0.04
CA VAL A 118 -5.97 13.82 -0.96
C VAL A 118 -6.25 15.05 -1.81
N ALA A 119 -6.17 16.24 -1.23
CA ALA A 119 -6.37 17.49 -1.96
C ALA A 119 -5.26 17.76 -2.98
N HIS A 120 -3.98 17.56 -2.59
CA HIS A 120 -2.85 17.86 -3.48
C HIS A 120 -2.72 16.89 -4.65
N PHE A 121 -2.90 15.59 -4.39
CA PHE A 121 -2.76 14.57 -5.41
C PHE A 121 -4.08 14.24 -6.11
N GLU A 122 -5.16 14.97 -5.77
CA GLU A 122 -6.50 14.76 -6.32
C GLU A 122 -6.93 13.27 -6.23
N ILE A 123 -6.71 12.68 -5.06
CA ILE A 123 -7.04 11.26 -4.85
C ILE A 123 -8.57 11.13 -4.83
N PRO A 124 -9.17 10.35 -5.74
CA PRO A 124 -10.62 10.17 -5.76
C PRO A 124 -11.10 9.53 -4.46
N ARG A 125 -12.13 10.10 -3.86
CA ARG A 125 -12.73 9.59 -2.63
C ARG A 125 -13.14 8.12 -2.75
N THR A 126 -13.60 7.70 -3.92
CA THR A 126 -13.99 6.32 -4.23
C THR A 126 -12.91 5.30 -3.84
N LEU A 127 -11.61 5.64 -3.92
CA LEU A 127 -10.53 4.73 -3.54
C LEU A 127 -10.53 4.48 -2.02
N LEU A 128 -10.68 5.53 -1.22
CA LEU A 128 -10.70 5.41 0.23
C LEU A 128 -12.04 4.83 0.74
N ASP A 129 -13.16 5.15 0.09
CA ASP A 129 -14.46 4.52 0.38
C ASP A 129 -14.40 3.00 0.12
N ALA A 130 -13.75 2.57 -0.99
CA ALA A 130 -13.55 1.15 -1.28
C ALA A 130 -12.64 0.47 -0.23
N LEU A 131 -11.60 1.15 0.24
CA LEU A 131 -10.76 0.65 1.33
C LEU A 131 -11.59 0.40 2.60
N LEU A 132 -12.41 1.36 3.01
CA LEU A 132 -13.29 1.24 4.17
C LEU A 132 -14.39 0.18 3.97
N GLU A 133 -14.85 -0.04 2.73
CA GLU A 133 -15.73 -1.16 2.40
C GLU A 133 -15.04 -2.50 2.67
N GLY A 134 -13.76 -2.66 2.27
CA GLY A 134 -12.98 -3.86 2.55
C GLY A 134 -12.83 -4.14 4.04
N PHE A 135 -12.54 -3.13 4.85
CA PHE A 135 -12.52 -3.26 6.32
C PHE A 135 -13.92 -3.57 6.90
N GLY A 136 -14.98 -3.06 6.28
CA GLY A 136 -16.36 -3.46 6.61
C GLY A 136 -16.58 -4.97 6.38
N TRP A 137 -16.03 -5.54 5.30
CA TRP A 137 -16.13 -6.98 5.05
C TRP A 137 -15.40 -7.81 6.11
N ASP A 138 -14.27 -7.33 6.64
CA ASP A 138 -13.60 -7.96 7.78
C ASP A 138 -14.41 -7.84 9.07
N ALA A 139 -15.08 -6.70 9.27
CA ALA A 139 -16.00 -6.51 10.39
C ALA A 139 -17.18 -7.48 10.35
N ASP A 140 -17.71 -7.75 9.16
CA ASP A 140 -18.81 -8.70 8.91
C ASP A 140 -18.39 -10.17 9.01
N GLY A 141 -17.09 -10.45 9.11
CA GLY A 141 -16.56 -11.82 9.05
C GLY A 141 -16.85 -12.50 7.72
N ARG A 142 -16.79 -11.74 6.62
CA ARG A 142 -17.12 -12.21 5.27
C ARG A 142 -16.24 -13.38 4.89
N GLN A 143 -16.85 -14.37 4.27
CA GLN A 143 -16.18 -15.56 3.72
C GLN A 143 -16.20 -15.53 2.20
N TYR A 144 -15.16 -16.05 1.58
CA TYR A 144 -14.93 -15.98 0.14
C TYR A 144 -15.15 -17.35 -0.49
N GLN A 145 -16.13 -17.45 -1.41
CA GLN A 145 -16.47 -18.71 -2.04
C GLN A 145 -15.51 -19.07 -3.17
N SER A 146 -15.11 -18.06 -3.95
CA SER A 146 -14.27 -18.22 -5.14
C SER A 146 -13.01 -17.38 -5.07
N LEU A 147 -12.09 -17.55 -6.04
CA LEU A 147 -10.93 -16.68 -6.21
C LEU A 147 -11.36 -15.25 -6.55
N GLU A 148 -12.39 -15.10 -7.36
CA GLU A 148 -12.90 -13.79 -7.77
C GLU A 148 -13.43 -13.00 -6.56
N ASP A 149 -14.11 -13.66 -5.62
CA ASP A 149 -14.55 -13.06 -4.36
C ASP A 149 -13.35 -12.56 -3.54
N LEU A 150 -12.30 -13.39 -3.44
CA LEU A 150 -11.07 -13.03 -2.72
C LEU A 150 -10.32 -11.90 -3.41
N GLN A 151 -10.27 -11.91 -4.74
CA GLN A 151 -9.67 -10.81 -5.51
C GLN A 151 -10.46 -9.51 -5.34
N ALA A 152 -11.79 -9.56 -5.24
CA ALA A 152 -12.61 -8.39 -4.97
C ALA A 152 -12.32 -7.79 -3.59
N TYR A 153 -12.04 -8.61 -2.58
CA TYR A 153 -11.55 -8.18 -1.27
C TYR A 153 -10.15 -7.57 -1.38
N ALA A 154 -9.20 -8.28 -1.99
CA ALA A 154 -7.83 -7.83 -2.13
C ALA A 154 -7.72 -6.52 -2.94
N ALA A 155 -8.60 -6.32 -3.93
CA ALA A 155 -8.72 -5.07 -4.66
C ALA A 155 -9.08 -3.90 -3.74
N ARG A 156 -10.00 -4.13 -2.77
CA ARG A 156 -10.44 -3.09 -1.81
C ARG A 156 -9.36 -2.75 -0.80
N VAL A 157 -8.77 -3.75 -0.14
CA VAL A 157 -7.82 -3.50 0.97
C VAL A 157 -6.40 -3.21 0.52
N ALA A 158 -6.02 -3.59 -0.71
CA ALA A 158 -4.65 -3.42 -1.21
C ALA A 158 -4.55 -2.88 -2.65
N GLY A 159 -5.47 -3.24 -3.55
CA GLY A 159 -5.54 -2.64 -4.88
C GLY A 159 -5.74 -1.14 -4.83
N THR A 160 -6.59 -0.64 -3.92
CA THR A 160 -6.79 0.79 -3.62
C THR A 160 -5.48 1.49 -3.25
N VAL A 161 -4.67 0.84 -2.39
CA VAL A 161 -3.34 1.36 -1.99
C VAL A 161 -2.43 1.45 -3.21
N GLY A 162 -2.45 0.43 -4.08
CA GLY A 162 -1.73 0.44 -5.34
C GLY A 162 -2.11 1.63 -6.23
N ALA A 163 -3.42 1.87 -6.42
CA ALA A 163 -3.93 3.01 -7.18
C ALA A 163 -3.49 4.34 -6.56
N MET A 164 -3.67 4.52 -5.25
CA MET A 164 -3.25 5.74 -4.55
C MET A 164 -1.74 5.99 -4.69
N MET A 165 -0.92 4.96 -4.53
CA MET A 165 0.53 5.07 -4.74
C MET A 165 0.88 5.48 -6.18
N ALA A 166 0.18 4.95 -7.19
CA ALA A 166 0.35 5.36 -8.58
C ALA A 166 0.05 6.85 -8.77
N LEU A 167 -1.05 7.34 -8.17
CA LEU A 167 -1.42 8.76 -8.20
C LEU A 167 -0.34 9.65 -7.56
N LEU A 168 0.22 9.25 -6.40
CA LEU A 168 1.34 9.97 -5.76
C LEU A 168 2.58 10.06 -6.67
N MET A 169 2.81 9.07 -7.52
CA MET A 169 3.91 9.03 -8.49
C MET A 169 3.56 9.72 -9.82
N GLY A 170 2.38 10.33 -9.94
CA GLY A 170 1.94 11.03 -11.15
C GLY A 170 1.45 10.10 -12.27
N VAL A 171 1.17 8.84 -11.99
CA VAL A 171 0.63 7.88 -12.98
C VAL A 171 -0.88 7.93 -12.96
N ARG A 172 -1.47 8.23 -14.14
CA ARG A 172 -2.93 8.31 -14.33
C ARG A 172 -3.42 7.50 -15.54
N SER A 173 -2.51 6.85 -16.26
CA SER A 173 -2.88 5.97 -17.38
C SER A 173 -3.61 4.73 -16.84
N SER A 174 -4.69 4.32 -17.52
CA SER A 174 -5.47 3.13 -17.11
C SER A 174 -4.60 1.88 -17.02
N GLU A 175 -3.61 1.71 -17.90
CA GLU A 175 -2.68 0.59 -17.87
C GLU A 175 -1.77 0.65 -16.63
N GLY A 176 -1.16 1.81 -16.33
CA GLY A 176 -0.31 2.00 -15.16
C GLY A 176 -1.07 1.79 -13.86
N LEU A 177 -2.29 2.32 -13.76
CA LEU A 177 -3.19 2.13 -12.63
C LEU A 177 -3.57 0.66 -12.46
N ALA A 178 -3.92 -0.04 -13.56
CA ALA A 178 -4.23 -1.46 -13.51
C ALA A 178 -3.06 -2.28 -12.94
N ARG A 179 -1.83 -2.04 -13.42
CA ARG A 179 -0.63 -2.73 -12.89
C ARG A 179 -0.33 -2.39 -11.44
N ALA A 180 -0.59 -1.15 -11.01
CA ALA A 180 -0.44 -0.75 -9.61
C ALA A 180 -1.46 -1.44 -8.69
N CYS A 181 -2.72 -1.55 -9.12
CA CYS A 181 -3.75 -2.31 -8.41
C CYS A 181 -3.40 -3.81 -8.36
N ASP A 182 -2.93 -4.39 -9.47
CA ASP A 182 -2.52 -5.80 -9.54
C ASP A 182 -1.36 -6.10 -8.57
N LEU A 183 -0.42 -5.16 -8.41
CA LEU A 183 0.64 -5.28 -7.40
C LEU A 183 0.06 -5.34 -5.98
N GLY A 184 -0.89 -4.46 -5.67
CA GLY A 184 -1.58 -4.47 -4.37
C GLY A 184 -2.28 -5.80 -4.13
N VAL A 185 -3.06 -6.29 -5.10
CA VAL A 185 -3.73 -7.60 -5.02
C VAL A 185 -2.72 -8.73 -4.81
N ALA A 186 -1.62 -8.77 -5.59
CA ALA A 186 -0.58 -9.80 -5.45
C ALA A 186 0.05 -9.81 -4.04
N MET A 187 0.32 -8.62 -3.49
CA MET A 187 0.85 -8.48 -2.13
C MET A 187 -0.15 -9.01 -1.08
N GLN A 188 -1.43 -8.71 -1.24
CA GLN A 188 -2.46 -9.19 -0.31
C GLN A 188 -2.62 -10.70 -0.38
N LEU A 189 -2.65 -11.29 -1.58
CA LEU A 189 -2.68 -12.74 -1.73
C LEU A 189 -1.47 -13.44 -1.10
N SER A 190 -0.28 -12.83 -1.21
CA SER A 190 0.94 -13.33 -0.54
C SER A 190 0.84 -13.25 0.99
N ASN A 191 0.25 -12.17 1.54
CA ASN A 191 0.00 -12.04 2.96
C ASN A 191 -0.99 -13.11 3.44
N ILE A 192 -2.12 -13.28 2.74
CA ILE A 192 -3.12 -14.31 3.06
C ILE A 192 -2.49 -15.70 3.02
N ALA A 193 -1.68 -16.01 2.00
CA ALA A 193 -0.99 -17.31 1.91
C ALA A 193 0.01 -17.53 3.06
N ARG A 194 0.64 -16.47 3.57
CA ARG A 194 1.56 -16.53 4.72
C ARG A 194 0.85 -16.70 6.05
N ASP A 195 -0.31 -16.05 6.22
CA ASP A 195 -0.92 -15.82 7.53
C ASP A 195 -2.12 -16.77 7.81
N VAL A 196 -2.30 -17.84 7.01
CA VAL A 196 -3.46 -18.79 7.07
C VAL A 196 -3.77 -19.28 8.48
N GLY A 197 -2.76 -19.67 9.27
CA GLY A 197 -2.98 -20.16 10.62
C GLY A 197 -3.23 -19.03 11.63
N GLU A 198 -2.65 -17.85 11.42
CA GLU A 198 -2.86 -16.68 12.26
C GLU A 198 -4.29 -16.15 12.08
N ASP A 199 -4.73 -16.01 10.82
CA ASP A 199 -6.08 -15.60 10.46
C ASP A 199 -7.13 -16.58 11.00
N ALA A 200 -6.90 -17.89 10.85
CA ALA A 200 -7.81 -18.91 11.34
C ALA A 200 -7.96 -18.90 12.87
N ARG A 201 -6.89 -18.64 13.62
CA ARG A 201 -6.97 -18.48 15.08
C ARG A 201 -7.76 -17.25 15.49
N MET A 202 -7.85 -16.23 14.63
CA MET A 202 -8.70 -15.05 14.81
C MET A 202 -10.13 -15.25 14.27
N GLY A 203 -10.47 -16.49 13.82
CA GLY A 203 -11.76 -16.80 13.25
C GLY A 203 -11.97 -16.30 11.81
N ARG A 204 -10.90 -15.94 11.12
CA ARG A 204 -10.94 -15.44 9.74
C ARG A 204 -10.51 -16.53 8.74
N LEU A 205 -11.27 -16.70 7.67
CA LEU A 205 -10.97 -17.65 6.60
C LEU A 205 -11.00 -16.95 5.24
N TYR A 206 -9.82 -16.56 4.75
CA TYR A 206 -9.67 -15.88 3.46
C TYR A 206 -9.51 -16.87 2.29
N LEU A 207 -9.08 -18.12 2.53
CA LEU A 207 -8.91 -19.10 1.47
C LEU A 207 -10.25 -19.36 0.76
N PRO A 208 -10.28 -19.41 -0.61
CA PRO A 208 -11.50 -19.71 -1.36
C PRO A 208 -12.12 -21.04 -0.91
N GLN A 209 -13.35 -21.00 -0.43
CA GLN A 209 -14.00 -22.19 0.12
C GLN A 209 -14.21 -23.28 -0.93
N GLN A 210 -14.42 -22.91 -2.19
CA GLN A 210 -14.47 -23.86 -3.29
C GLN A 210 -13.17 -24.68 -3.35
N TRP A 211 -12.01 -24.05 -3.24
CA TRP A 211 -10.72 -24.75 -3.29
C TRP A 211 -10.51 -25.68 -2.10
N LEU A 212 -10.99 -25.30 -0.91
CA LEU A 212 -10.97 -26.18 0.25
C LEU A 212 -11.84 -27.43 0.03
N ARG A 213 -13.06 -27.26 -0.50
CA ARG A 213 -13.95 -28.39 -0.82
C ARG A 213 -13.36 -29.29 -1.91
N GLU A 214 -12.76 -28.72 -2.96
CA GLU A 214 -12.04 -29.47 -3.99
C GLU A 214 -10.88 -30.30 -3.40
N ALA A 215 -10.24 -29.81 -2.33
CA ALA A 215 -9.24 -30.54 -1.56
C ALA A 215 -9.84 -31.47 -0.48
N SER A 216 -11.15 -31.71 -0.50
CA SER A 216 -11.89 -32.54 0.47
C SER A 216 -11.80 -31.99 1.91
N ILE A 217 -11.74 -30.70 2.07
CA ILE A 217 -11.72 -30.00 3.37
C ILE A 217 -13.03 -29.23 3.54
N ASP A 218 -13.77 -29.55 4.61
CA ASP A 218 -14.92 -28.74 5.02
C ASP A 218 -14.43 -27.44 5.67
N PRO A 219 -14.77 -26.25 5.12
CA PRO A 219 -14.22 -24.97 5.59
C PRO A 219 -14.56 -24.67 7.05
N GLN A 220 -15.77 -25.00 7.51
CA GLN A 220 -16.20 -24.66 8.87
C GLN A 220 -15.54 -25.57 9.90
N THR A 221 -15.48 -26.87 9.61
CA THR A 221 -14.78 -27.84 10.46
C THR A 221 -13.30 -27.50 10.58
N TRP A 222 -12.68 -27.11 9.46
CA TRP A 222 -11.27 -26.74 9.45
C TRP A 222 -11.03 -25.44 10.24
N LEU A 223 -11.87 -24.41 10.07
CA LEU A 223 -11.73 -23.14 10.79
C LEU A 223 -11.87 -23.33 12.30
N ALA A 224 -12.77 -24.23 12.74
CA ALA A 224 -12.92 -24.55 14.16
C ALA A 224 -11.67 -25.22 14.77
N LYS A 225 -10.90 -25.95 13.97
CA LYS A 225 -9.65 -26.61 14.39
C LYS A 225 -8.64 -26.59 13.24
N PRO A 226 -7.91 -25.48 13.04
CA PRO A 226 -6.96 -25.36 11.94
C PRO A 226 -5.82 -26.37 12.08
N VAL A 227 -5.67 -27.23 11.07
CA VAL A 227 -4.61 -28.25 11.01
C VAL A 227 -4.00 -28.22 9.62
N PHE A 228 -2.65 -28.25 9.57
CA PHE A 228 -1.92 -28.37 8.32
C PHE A 228 -2.06 -29.82 7.77
N ASN A 229 -2.31 -29.90 6.46
CA ASN A 229 -2.32 -31.15 5.71
C ASN A 229 -2.03 -30.88 4.22
N ALA A 230 -1.90 -31.95 3.41
CA ALA A 230 -1.59 -31.83 2.00
C ALA A 230 -2.65 -31.05 1.19
N GLY A 231 -3.92 -31.12 1.60
CA GLY A 231 -5.01 -30.36 0.98
C GLY A 231 -4.82 -28.85 1.20
N ILE A 232 -4.52 -28.41 2.43
CA ILE A 232 -4.21 -27.00 2.74
C ILE A 232 -2.96 -26.56 1.96
N ALA A 233 -1.90 -27.39 1.91
CA ALA A 233 -0.71 -27.08 1.14
C ALA A 233 -1.04 -26.83 -0.34
N SER A 234 -1.91 -27.65 -0.95
CA SER A 234 -2.32 -27.47 -2.35
C SER A 234 -3.11 -26.18 -2.57
N VAL A 235 -3.99 -25.78 -1.64
CA VAL A 235 -4.73 -24.52 -1.71
C VAL A 235 -3.80 -23.31 -1.56
N VAL A 236 -2.86 -23.35 -0.62
CA VAL A 236 -1.85 -22.31 -0.43
C VAL A 236 -0.96 -22.18 -1.67
N GLN A 237 -0.49 -23.30 -2.25
CA GLN A 237 0.30 -23.26 -3.49
C GLN A 237 -0.48 -22.61 -4.62
N ARG A 238 -1.74 -23.01 -4.83
CA ARG A 238 -2.61 -22.42 -5.87
C ARG A 238 -2.80 -20.92 -5.69
N LEU A 239 -2.90 -20.44 -4.44
CA LEU A 239 -2.99 -19.00 -4.16
C LEU A 239 -1.69 -18.27 -4.48
N LEU A 240 -0.54 -18.87 -4.14
CA LEU A 240 0.78 -18.33 -4.46
C LEU A 240 1.04 -18.29 -5.97
N ASP A 241 0.57 -19.28 -6.73
CA ASP A 241 0.69 -19.30 -8.20
C ASP A 241 -0.09 -18.14 -8.82
N VAL A 242 -1.28 -17.82 -8.32
CA VAL A 242 -2.06 -16.63 -8.74
C VAL A 242 -1.30 -15.34 -8.42
N ALA A 243 -0.79 -15.21 -7.20
CA ALA A 243 -0.01 -14.04 -6.80
C ALA A 243 1.24 -13.85 -7.68
N GLN A 244 1.96 -14.96 -7.99
CA GLN A 244 3.14 -14.95 -8.83
C GLN A 244 2.83 -14.51 -10.27
N GLY A 245 1.71 -14.96 -10.83
CA GLY A 245 1.22 -14.50 -12.14
C GLY A 245 1.01 -12.98 -12.18
N LEU A 246 0.40 -12.42 -11.13
CA LEU A 246 0.21 -10.97 -11.01
C LEU A 246 1.56 -10.24 -10.87
N TYR A 247 2.51 -10.71 -10.05
CA TYR A 247 3.85 -10.12 -9.96
C TYR A 247 4.60 -10.10 -11.29
N GLN A 248 4.42 -11.11 -12.14
CA GLN A 248 5.03 -11.13 -13.48
C GLN A 248 4.44 -10.02 -14.37
N GLN A 249 3.12 -9.84 -14.34
CA GLN A 249 2.43 -8.80 -15.13
C GLN A 249 2.82 -7.38 -14.71
N VAL A 250 3.04 -7.16 -13.42
CA VAL A 250 3.43 -5.85 -12.85
C VAL A 250 4.76 -5.35 -13.41
N GLY A 251 5.66 -6.23 -13.84
CA GLY A 251 6.96 -5.84 -14.40
C GLY A 251 6.86 -4.83 -15.54
N ALA A 252 5.84 -4.94 -16.38
CA ALA A 252 5.54 -3.99 -17.47
C ALA A 252 5.10 -2.61 -16.94
N GLY A 253 4.32 -2.58 -15.85
CA GLY A 253 3.83 -1.33 -15.24
C GLY A 253 4.93 -0.51 -14.59
N VAL A 254 5.98 -1.16 -14.05
CA VAL A 254 7.13 -0.45 -13.48
C VAL A 254 7.83 0.42 -14.53
N ALA A 255 7.77 0.04 -15.80
CA ALA A 255 8.31 0.83 -16.92
C ALA A 255 7.63 2.21 -17.08
N GLN A 256 6.36 2.31 -16.69
CA GLN A 256 5.57 3.55 -16.79
C GLN A 256 5.83 4.52 -15.62
N LEU A 257 6.49 4.04 -14.55
CA LEU A 257 6.83 4.87 -13.39
C LEU A 257 7.99 5.82 -13.70
N PRO A 258 8.03 7.01 -13.06
CA PRO A 258 9.21 7.85 -13.04
C PRO A 258 10.45 7.04 -12.59
N LEU A 259 11.59 7.25 -13.23
CA LEU A 259 12.83 6.49 -12.96
C LEU A 259 13.19 6.46 -11.47
N ALA A 260 13.03 7.58 -10.79
CA ALA A 260 13.33 7.72 -9.36
C ALA A 260 12.41 6.89 -8.44
N CYS A 261 11.23 6.46 -8.90
CA CYS A 261 10.28 5.65 -8.13
C CYS A 261 10.48 4.14 -8.34
N ARG A 262 11.10 3.74 -9.45
CA ARG A 262 11.27 2.32 -9.83
C ARG A 262 11.99 1.48 -8.78
N PRO A 263 13.08 1.96 -8.14
CA PRO A 263 13.76 1.18 -7.10
C PRO A 263 12.84 0.82 -5.93
N GLY A 264 12.06 1.77 -5.43
CA GLY A 264 11.13 1.56 -4.31
C GLY A 264 10.02 0.57 -4.65
N ILE A 265 9.42 0.68 -5.83
CA ILE A 265 8.35 -0.23 -6.27
C ILE A 265 8.89 -1.62 -6.58
N ASN A 266 10.08 -1.74 -7.21
CA ASN A 266 10.73 -3.04 -7.39
C ASN A 266 11.11 -3.68 -6.06
N ALA A 267 11.60 -2.91 -5.08
CA ALA A 267 11.88 -3.41 -3.74
C ALA A 267 10.63 -4.00 -3.09
N ALA A 268 9.52 -3.26 -3.10
CA ALA A 268 8.24 -3.75 -2.60
C ALA A 268 7.81 -5.04 -3.33
N ARG A 269 7.84 -5.05 -4.67
CA ARG A 269 7.50 -6.22 -5.48
C ARG A 269 8.34 -7.44 -5.11
N TYR A 270 9.67 -7.29 -5.02
CA TYR A 270 10.58 -8.41 -4.73
C TYR A 270 10.43 -8.91 -3.29
N LEU A 271 10.31 -8.00 -2.31
CA LEU A 271 10.18 -8.39 -0.92
C LEU A 271 8.88 -9.14 -0.64
N TYR A 272 7.76 -8.71 -1.25
CA TYR A 272 6.47 -9.38 -1.08
C TYR A 272 6.38 -10.69 -1.87
N ALA A 273 6.91 -10.76 -3.09
CA ALA A 273 7.00 -12.01 -3.84
C ALA A 273 7.85 -13.04 -3.09
N GLU A 274 8.92 -12.61 -2.42
CA GLU A 274 9.78 -13.49 -1.62
C GLU A 274 9.07 -14.10 -0.41
N ILE A 275 8.02 -13.47 0.11
CA ILE A 275 7.16 -14.07 1.15
C ILE A 275 6.59 -15.40 0.63
N GLY A 276 6.02 -15.39 -0.57
CA GLY A 276 5.48 -16.61 -1.20
C GLY A 276 6.53 -17.69 -1.42
N HIS A 277 7.73 -17.29 -1.87
CA HIS A 277 8.86 -18.23 -2.03
C HIS A 277 9.28 -18.83 -0.67
N GLU A 278 9.27 -18.04 0.40
CA GLU A 278 9.60 -18.55 1.73
C GLU A 278 8.53 -19.50 2.28
N VAL A 279 7.24 -19.23 2.05
CA VAL A 279 6.16 -20.17 2.36
C VAL A 279 6.37 -21.49 1.63
N ALA A 280 6.71 -21.45 0.33
CA ALA A 280 6.98 -22.65 -0.46
C ALA A 280 8.20 -23.42 0.05
N ARG A 281 9.30 -22.74 0.39
CA ARG A 281 10.52 -23.38 0.96
C ARG A 281 10.25 -24.07 2.29
N ARG A 282 9.27 -23.62 3.05
CA ARG A 282 8.84 -24.23 4.32
C ARG A 282 7.79 -25.31 4.16
N GLY A 283 7.61 -25.84 2.94
CA GLY A 283 6.66 -26.90 2.65
C GLY A 283 5.21 -26.45 2.64
N LEU A 284 4.95 -25.16 2.40
CA LEU A 284 3.61 -24.54 2.35
C LEU A 284 2.84 -24.58 3.68
N ASP A 285 3.54 -24.88 4.80
CA ASP A 285 2.93 -24.88 6.13
C ASP A 285 2.88 -23.45 6.70
N SER A 286 1.83 -22.74 6.37
CA SER A 286 1.49 -21.44 6.96
C SER A 286 0.38 -21.53 8.03
N VAL A 287 0.04 -22.76 8.47
CA VAL A 287 -0.88 -22.99 9.57
C VAL A 287 -0.15 -23.06 10.91
N THR A 288 0.92 -23.86 10.98
CA THR A 288 1.66 -24.07 12.23
C THR A 288 2.74 -23.02 12.49
N GLN A 289 3.24 -22.40 11.44
CA GLN A 289 4.31 -21.40 11.53
C GLN A 289 4.15 -20.30 10.47
N ARG A 290 4.50 -19.07 10.85
CA ARG A 290 4.53 -17.94 9.95
C ARG A 290 5.86 -17.89 9.20
N ALA A 291 5.82 -17.75 7.88
CA ALA A 291 7.03 -17.60 7.08
C ALA A 291 7.63 -16.20 7.25
N VAL A 292 8.93 -16.15 7.56
CA VAL A 292 9.68 -14.89 7.70
C VAL A 292 10.86 -14.93 6.74
N VAL A 293 10.94 -13.94 5.85
CA VAL A 293 12.05 -13.80 4.89
C VAL A 293 13.35 -13.47 5.64
N PRO A 294 14.44 -14.25 5.46
CA PRO A 294 15.70 -13.98 6.14
C PRO A 294 16.32 -12.63 5.80
N ARG A 295 16.99 -12.00 6.74
CA ARG A 295 17.64 -10.69 6.61
C ARG A 295 18.54 -10.58 5.39
N ALA A 296 19.49 -11.50 5.26
CA ALA A 296 20.42 -11.53 4.14
C ALA A 296 19.69 -11.54 2.79
N ARG A 297 18.55 -12.23 2.72
CA ARG A 297 17.72 -12.28 1.53
C ARG A 297 17.04 -10.95 1.25
N LYS A 298 16.51 -10.27 2.28
CA LYS A 298 15.92 -8.92 2.15
C LYS A 298 16.96 -7.92 1.61
N VAL A 299 18.17 -7.89 2.17
CA VAL A 299 19.27 -7.02 1.71
C VAL A 299 19.64 -7.29 0.25
N TRP A 300 19.76 -8.57 -0.13
CA TRP A 300 20.06 -8.96 -1.50
C TRP A 300 18.97 -8.51 -2.48
N LEU A 301 17.68 -8.63 -2.11
CA LEU A 301 16.55 -8.20 -2.92
C LEU A 301 16.51 -6.67 -3.09
N LEU A 302 16.83 -5.91 -2.03
CA LEU A 302 16.94 -4.47 -2.10
C LEU A 302 18.07 -4.01 -3.01
N ALA A 303 19.23 -4.67 -2.95
CA ALA A 303 20.35 -4.41 -3.88
C ALA A 303 19.93 -4.72 -5.32
N GLY A 304 19.22 -5.82 -5.55
CA GLY A 304 18.66 -6.17 -6.86
C GLY A 304 17.69 -5.12 -7.40
N ALA A 305 16.86 -4.52 -6.52
CA ALA A 305 15.91 -3.48 -6.89
C ALA A 305 16.59 -2.19 -7.37
N LEU A 306 17.78 -1.88 -6.85
CA LEU A 306 18.59 -0.73 -7.29
C LEU A 306 19.24 -0.95 -8.66
N ILE A 307 19.56 -2.19 -9.00
CA ILE A 307 20.25 -2.54 -10.24
C ILE A 307 19.27 -2.73 -11.40
N ASN A 308 18.11 -3.36 -11.14
CA ASN A 308 17.11 -3.69 -12.17
C ASN A 308 16.17 -2.50 -12.45
N LEU A 309 16.71 -1.42 -12.97
CA LEU A 309 15.94 -0.23 -13.36
C LEU A 309 15.34 -0.33 -14.78
N MET A 310 15.88 -1.24 -15.60
CA MET A 310 15.37 -1.47 -16.96
C MET A 310 14.04 -2.22 -16.92
N PRO A 311 13.05 -1.77 -17.70
CA PRO A 311 11.80 -2.48 -17.82
C PRO A 311 12.06 -3.88 -18.39
N GLN A 312 11.54 -4.90 -17.75
CA GLN A 312 11.41 -6.20 -18.40
C GLN A 312 10.48 -6.01 -19.60
N GLN A 313 10.90 -6.46 -20.77
CA GLN A 313 10.05 -6.42 -21.96
C GLN A 313 8.70 -7.03 -21.62
N ALA A 314 7.64 -6.23 -21.77
CA ALA A 314 6.30 -6.69 -21.50
C ALA A 314 5.96 -7.81 -22.48
N ALA A 315 5.66 -8.99 -21.98
CA ALA A 315 4.67 -9.83 -22.63
C ALA A 315 3.42 -8.95 -22.86
N GLN A 316 2.69 -9.19 -23.94
CA GLN A 316 1.49 -8.42 -24.34
C GLN A 316 0.73 -7.86 -23.14
N ALA A 317 0.30 -6.58 -23.23
CA ALA A 317 -0.40 -5.90 -22.14
C ALA A 317 -1.53 -6.78 -21.61
N ALA A 318 -1.35 -7.33 -20.40
CA ALA A 318 -2.37 -8.18 -19.80
C ALA A 318 -3.62 -7.32 -19.51
N PRO A 319 -4.83 -7.84 -19.69
CA PRO A 319 -6.04 -7.11 -19.38
C PRO A 319 -6.06 -6.73 -17.88
N CYS A 320 -6.76 -5.64 -17.56
CA CYS A 320 -7.02 -5.26 -16.17
C CYS A 320 -7.77 -6.40 -15.44
N LEU A 321 -7.31 -6.76 -14.25
CA LEU A 321 -8.05 -7.71 -13.40
C LEU A 321 -9.48 -7.19 -13.19
N PRO A 322 -10.54 -7.99 -13.44
CA PRO A 322 -11.92 -7.53 -13.31
C PRO A 322 -12.21 -6.86 -11.97
N ALA A 323 -11.66 -7.41 -10.90
CA ALA A 323 -11.79 -6.88 -9.54
C ALA A 323 -11.20 -5.46 -9.36
N ASN A 324 -10.25 -5.04 -10.21
CA ASN A 324 -9.58 -3.74 -10.14
C ASN A 324 -10.22 -2.67 -11.05
N ARG A 325 -11.13 -3.07 -11.96
CA ARG A 325 -11.65 -2.16 -13.00
C ARG A 325 -12.25 -0.88 -12.41
N PHE A 326 -13.08 -1.00 -11.39
CA PHE A 326 -13.73 0.16 -10.77
C PHE A 326 -12.74 1.14 -10.12
N LEU A 327 -11.60 0.64 -9.62
CA LEU A 327 -10.51 1.47 -9.08
C LEU A 327 -9.80 2.23 -10.20
N VAL A 328 -9.53 1.53 -11.30
CA VAL A 328 -8.89 2.13 -12.48
C VAL A 328 -9.79 3.19 -13.09
N ASP A 329 -11.08 2.90 -13.25
CA ASP A 329 -12.07 3.84 -13.80
C ASP A 329 -12.22 5.09 -12.91
N ALA A 330 -12.18 4.92 -11.58
CA ALA A 330 -12.25 6.03 -10.63
C ALA A 330 -10.99 6.92 -10.65
N ALA A 331 -9.82 6.33 -10.91
CA ALA A 331 -8.52 7.01 -10.82
C ALA A 331 -8.01 7.54 -12.17
N SER A 332 -8.49 6.99 -13.30
CA SER A 332 -8.11 7.44 -14.63
C SER A 332 -8.96 8.65 -15.04
N PHE A 333 -8.34 9.85 -15.02
CA PHE A 333 -8.99 11.01 -15.64
C PHE A 333 -8.87 10.90 -17.17
N THR A 334 -9.98 11.05 -17.86
CA THR A 334 -9.94 11.28 -19.30
C THR A 334 -9.36 12.67 -19.56
N SER A 335 -8.45 12.79 -20.52
CA SER A 335 -7.77 14.03 -20.91
C SER A 335 -8.73 15.18 -21.31
N HIS A 336 -10.02 14.96 -21.33
CA HIS A 336 -11.05 15.96 -21.60
C HIS A 336 -11.38 16.85 -20.40
N ASP A 337 -11.14 16.37 -19.15
CA ASP A 337 -11.42 17.15 -17.93
C ASP A 337 -10.26 18.08 -17.54
N LEU A 338 -9.07 17.88 -18.11
CA LEU A 338 -7.89 18.69 -17.80
C LEU A 338 -7.85 20.05 -18.49
N SER A 339 -8.76 20.36 -19.42
CA SER A 339 -8.78 21.64 -20.14
C SER A 339 -9.26 22.83 -19.30
N HIS A 340 -9.78 22.58 -18.09
CA HIS A 340 -10.30 23.61 -17.18
C HIS A 340 -9.54 23.71 -15.86
N LEU A 341 -8.55 22.84 -15.62
CA LEU A 341 -7.67 22.95 -14.47
C LEU A 341 -6.44 23.73 -14.92
N ASP A 342 -6.37 25.01 -14.58
CA ASP A 342 -5.12 25.76 -14.57
C ASP A 342 -4.07 24.90 -13.85
N SER A 343 -2.99 24.62 -14.54
CA SER A 343 -1.86 23.88 -13.98
C SER A 343 -1.54 24.43 -12.60
N PRO A 344 -1.43 23.61 -11.55
CA PRO A 344 -1.06 24.11 -10.24
C PRO A 344 0.20 24.93 -10.41
N SER A 345 0.19 26.16 -9.89
CA SER A 345 1.31 27.09 -10.02
C SER A 345 2.59 26.33 -9.72
N PRO A 346 3.60 26.36 -10.62
CA PRO A 346 4.85 25.60 -10.42
C PRO A 346 5.61 26.05 -9.16
N ASP A 347 5.14 27.06 -8.49
CA ASP A 347 5.78 27.72 -7.36
C ASP A 347 5.32 27.26 -5.97
N ALA A 348 4.26 26.47 -5.86
CA ALA A 348 3.85 25.90 -4.58
C ALA A 348 4.63 24.61 -4.29
N THR A 349 5.80 24.73 -3.67
CA THR A 349 6.55 23.56 -3.20
C THR A 349 5.75 22.89 -2.07
N PRO A 350 5.23 21.68 -2.26
CA PRO A 350 4.48 20.99 -1.23
C PRO A 350 5.31 20.82 0.04
N TRP A 351 4.66 20.82 1.19
CA TRP A 351 5.31 20.74 2.51
C TRP A 351 6.13 19.44 2.72
N TRP A 352 5.93 18.40 1.92
CA TRP A 352 6.73 17.17 1.94
C TRP A 352 8.03 17.23 1.12
N GLN A 353 8.31 18.30 0.37
CA GLN A 353 9.57 18.48 -0.38
C GLN A 353 10.73 19.06 0.47
N ILE A 354 10.77 18.74 1.76
CA ILE A 354 11.83 19.25 2.66
C ILE A 354 13.14 18.51 2.38
N ASN A 355 14.15 19.26 1.95
CA ASN A 355 15.55 18.86 1.79
C ASN A 355 15.93 17.88 0.67
N GLN A 356 16.11 18.40 -0.53
CA GLN A 356 16.85 17.71 -1.61
C GLN A 356 18.36 17.49 -1.32
N ARG A 357 18.87 17.89 -0.15
CA ARG A 357 20.32 17.87 0.13
C ARG A 357 20.85 16.59 0.80
N MET A 358 20.02 15.62 1.17
CA MET A 358 20.45 14.39 1.83
C MET A 358 20.26 13.11 0.99
N ALA A 359 20.11 13.21 -0.32
CA ALA A 359 19.86 12.04 -1.19
C ALA A 359 21.13 11.27 -1.60
N ASN A 360 22.29 11.61 -1.07
CA ASN A 360 23.56 10.96 -1.47
C ASN A 360 24.09 10.04 -0.37
N GLY A 361 23.57 8.80 -0.29
CA GLY A 361 24.25 7.82 0.54
C GLY A 361 23.51 6.50 0.68
N ALA A 362 23.97 5.48 -0.06
CA ALA A 362 23.53 4.09 0.10
C ALA A 362 23.76 3.52 1.53
N VAL A 363 24.56 4.20 2.33
CA VAL A 363 24.88 3.85 3.73
C VAL A 363 23.67 3.95 4.65
N TRP A 364 22.68 4.81 4.33
CA TRP A 364 21.48 5.03 5.14
C TRP A 364 20.44 3.90 5.07
N VAL A 365 20.58 2.97 4.14
CA VAL A 365 19.62 1.87 3.98
C VAL A 365 19.94 0.72 4.92
N ILE A 366 21.21 0.52 5.29
CA ILE A 366 21.67 -0.64 6.07
C ILE A 366 21.52 -0.41 7.58
N GLU A 367 21.86 0.78 8.08
CA GLU A 367 21.87 1.09 9.52
C GLU A 367 20.48 1.09 10.20
N PRO A 368 19.39 1.59 9.58
CA PRO A 368 18.03 1.41 10.08
C PRO A 368 17.58 -0.07 10.08
N PHE A 369 18.08 -0.88 9.12
CA PHE A 369 17.78 -2.30 9.05
C PHE A 369 18.31 -3.05 10.28
N GLU A 370 19.51 -2.76 10.74
CA GLU A 370 20.13 -3.43 11.88
C GLU A 370 19.44 -3.09 13.21
N ARG A 371 18.96 -1.84 13.39
CA ARG A 371 18.32 -1.40 14.65
C ARG A 371 16.88 -1.91 14.81
N LEU A 372 16.11 -1.99 13.72
CA LEU A 372 14.69 -2.34 13.78
C LEU A 372 14.44 -3.83 13.96
N GLU A 373 15.35 -4.67 13.51
CA GLU A 373 15.22 -6.13 13.65
C GLU A 373 15.52 -6.64 15.06
N GLY A 374 16.22 -5.86 15.88
CA GLY A 374 16.33 -6.15 17.31
C GLY A 374 14.99 -6.06 18.03
N GLN A 375 14.03 -5.31 17.49
CA GLN A 375 12.69 -5.14 18.07
C GLN A 375 11.71 -6.24 17.63
N GLU A 376 11.78 -6.75 16.39
CA GLU A 376 10.95 -7.89 15.94
C GLU A 376 11.26 -9.20 16.70
N GLN A 377 12.50 -9.37 17.19
CA GLN A 377 12.90 -10.54 17.97
C GLN A 377 12.57 -10.39 19.48
N MET A 378 12.28 -9.19 19.95
CA MET A 378 11.98 -8.89 21.37
C MET A 378 10.48 -8.72 21.69
N ALA A 379 9.59 -8.77 20.69
CA ALA A 379 8.17 -8.81 20.97
C ALA A 379 7.78 -10.22 21.41
N PRO A 380 7.51 -10.46 22.72
CA PRO A 380 7.06 -11.76 23.17
C PRO A 380 5.66 -11.99 22.62
N ILE A 381 5.46 -13.15 21.99
CA ILE A 381 4.13 -13.69 21.71
C ILE A 381 3.37 -13.67 23.05
N PRO A 382 2.24 -12.98 23.18
CA PRO A 382 1.48 -13.04 24.41
C PRO A 382 0.91 -14.46 24.56
N ILE A 383 1.61 -15.30 25.31
CA ILE A 383 1.07 -16.57 25.78
C ILE A 383 0.05 -16.20 26.84
N ASN A 384 -1.22 -16.18 26.46
CA ASN A 384 -2.34 -16.06 27.37
C ASN A 384 -2.39 -17.34 28.22
N ARG A 385 -1.72 -17.34 29.40
CA ARG A 385 -1.89 -18.35 30.43
C ARG A 385 -3.16 -17.98 31.19
N SER A 386 -4.24 -18.70 30.91
CA SER A 386 -5.38 -18.74 31.84
C SER A 386 -4.89 -19.31 33.19
N PRO A 387 -5.23 -18.70 34.33
CA PRO A 387 -4.98 -19.30 35.63
C PRO A 387 -5.92 -20.46 35.91
N PRO A 388 -5.57 -21.35 36.86
CA PRO A 388 -6.26 -22.61 37.18
C PRO A 388 -7.67 -22.46 37.68
#